data_1b2bf292d2750136b0f6f750cdab67e5
#
_entry.id   1b2bf292d2750136b0f6f750cdab67e5
#
_cell.length_a   1.000
_cell.length_b   1.000
_cell.length_c   1.000
_cell.angle_alpha   90.00
_cell.angle_beta   90.00
_cell.angle_gamma   90.00
#
_symmetry.space_group_name_H-M   'P 1'
#
loop_
_entity.id
_entity.type
_entity.pdbx_description
1 polymer ?
#
loop_
_entity_poly.entity_id
_entity_poly.type
_entity_poly.pdbx_seq_one_letter_code
_entity_poly.pdbx_strand_id
1 'polypeptide(L)'
;VAIYMPMVPEAIVSMLACARLGLTHSVVFAGFSPTALRQRVDDAGARLVITTDGQWRRGAAAPLKAGVDEALGEGTSSVEHVLVVRRTGIEVPWTEGRDLWW
;
A
#
# COMPACT_ATOMS: atom_id res chain seq x y z
N VAL A 1 -8.89 -4.92 2.68
CA VAL A 1 -7.92 -3.82 2.62
C VAL A 1 -6.53 -4.34 2.98
N ALA A 2 -5.55 -4.11 2.15
CA ALA A 2 -4.15 -4.40 2.45
C ALA A 2 -3.45 -3.10 2.84
N ILE A 3 -2.78 -3.09 3.99
CA ILE A 3 -2.06 -1.92 4.50
C ILE A 3 -0.56 -2.21 4.39
N TYR A 4 0.07 -1.58 3.40
CA TYR A 4 1.49 -1.77 3.10
C TYR A 4 2.23 -0.46 3.35
N MET A 5 2.59 -0.23 4.60
CA MET A 5 3.12 1.05 5.08
C MET A 5 4.23 0.83 6.08
N PRO A 6 5.17 1.78 6.19
CA PRO A 6 6.10 1.81 7.30
C PRO A 6 5.38 2.24 8.59
N MET A 7 6.12 2.34 9.68
CA MET A 7 5.57 2.79 10.97
C MET A 7 5.28 4.29 10.92
N VAL A 8 4.09 4.63 10.46
CA VAL A 8 3.60 6.01 10.36
C VAL A 8 2.22 6.10 11.03
N PRO A 9 1.80 7.29 11.49
CA PRO A 9 0.47 7.44 12.13
C PRO A 9 -0.68 6.99 11.25
N GLU A 10 -0.59 7.21 9.94
CA GLU A 10 -1.62 6.84 8.98
C GLU A 10 -1.86 5.32 8.94
N ALA A 11 -0.86 4.51 9.28
CA ALA A 11 -1.03 3.06 9.39
C ALA A 11 -2.01 2.71 10.51
N ILE A 12 -1.87 3.35 11.66
CA ILE A 12 -2.76 3.15 12.80
C ILE A 12 -4.17 3.66 12.47
N VAL A 13 -4.26 4.84 11.87
CA VAL A 13 -5.54 5.42 11.43
C VAL A 13 -6.25 4.46 10.47
N SER A 14 -5.52 3.89 9.52
CA SER A 14 -6.07 2.95 8.56
C SER A 14 -6.63 1.68 9.24
N MET A 15 -5.89 1.11 10.19
CA MET A 15 -6.35 -0.05 10.95
C MET A 15 -7.61 0.25 11.74
N LEU A 16 -7.65 1.38 12.43
CA LEU A 16 -8.81 1.80 13.22
C LEU A 16 -10.02 2.10 12.34
N ALA A 17 -9.81 2.71 11.19
CA ALA A 17 -10.88 2.98 10.23
C ALA A 17 -11.48 1.68 9.70
N CYS A 18 -10.66 0.70 9.35
CA CYS A 18 -11.13 -0.61 8.92
C CYS A 18 -11.95 -1.30 10.01
N ALA A 19 -11.46 -1.29 11.24
CA ALA A 19 -12.18 -1.88 12.37
C ALA A 19 -13.54 -1.20 12.60
N ARG A 20 -13.57 0.12 12.50
CA ARG A 20 -14.78 0.91 12.72
C ARG A 20 -15.84 0.67 11.64
N LEU A 21 -15.39 0.45 10.41
CA LEU A 21 -16.28 0.19 9.26
C LEU A 21 -16.62 -1.29 9.09
N GLY A 22 -16.08 -2.16 9.93
CA GLY A 22 -16.30 -3.59 9.80
C GLY A 22 -15.55 -4.21 8.61
N LEU A 23 -14.48 -3.58 8.15
CA LEU A 23 -13.70 -4.06 7.02
C LEU A 23 -12.57 -4.97 7.49
N THR A 24 -12.43 -6.11 6.82
CA THR A 24 -11.28 -6.98 7.01
C THR A 24 -10.03 -6.30 6.46
N HIS A 25 -8.95 -6.30 7.21
CA HIS A 25 -7.69 -5.73 6.75
C HIS A 25 -6.52 -6.65 7.07
N SER A 26 -5.47 -6.55 6.24
CA SER A 26 -4.22 -7.28 6.42
C SER A 26 -3.08 -6.26 6.43
N VAL A 27 -2.29 -6.29 7.50
CA VAL A 27 -1.11 -5.43 7.61
C VAL A 27 0.07 -6.20 7.03
N VAL A 28 0.69 -5.62 5.99
CA VAL A 28 1.84 -6.21 5.31
C VAL A 28 3.07 -5.37 5.64
N PHE A 29 4.10 -6.00 6.14
CA PHE A 29 5.32 -5.29 6.50
C PHE A 29 5.97 -4.65 5.28
N ALA A 30 6.35 -3.37 5.41
CA ALA A 30 6.87 -2.57 4.29
C ALA A 30 8.21 -3.06 3.73
N GLY A 31 8.88 -3.97 4.42
CA GLY A 31 10.08 -4.64 3.92
C GLY A 31 9.82 -5.87 3.05
N PHE A 32 8.57 -6.28 2.91
CA PHE A 32 8.23 -7.43 2.06
C PHE A 32 8.44 -7.09 0.58
N SER A 33 8.81 -8.12 -0.19
CA SER A 33 8.98 -7.97 -1.63
C SER A 33 7.63 -7.74 -2.34
N PRO A 34 7.65 -7.21 -3.58
CA PRO A 34 6.42 -7.12 -4.38
C PRO A 34 5.71 -8.47 -4.55
N THR A 35 6.45 -9.55 -4.72
CA THR A 35 5.88 -10.90 -4.83
C THR A 35 5.13 -11.29 -3.56
N ALA A 36 5.73 -11.05 -2.39
CA ALA A 36 5.09 -11.35 -1.11
C ALA A 36 3.86 -10.47 -0.88
N LEU A 37 3.92 -9.19 -1.25
CA LEU A 37 2.77 -8.30 -1.20
C LEU A 37 1.63 -8.82 -2.08
N ARG A 38 1.94 -9.24 -3.31
CA ARG A 38 0.93 -9.78 -4.24
C ARG A 38 0.23 -11.00 -3.65
N GLN A 39 0.98 -11.91 -3.04
CA GLN A 39 0.39 -13.08 -2.39
C GLN A 39 -0.60 -12.69 -1.30
N ARG A 40 -0.25 -11.71 -0.47
CA ARG A 40 -1.14 -11.23 0.60
C ARG A 40 -2.40 -10.58 0.05
N VAL A 41 -2.26 -9.80 -1.01
CA VAL A 41 -3.39 -9.15 -1.69
C VAL A 41 -4.34 -10.22 -2.25
N ASP A 42 -3.81 -11.20 -2.95
CA ASP A 42 -4.60 -12.25 -3.57
C ASP A 42 -5.30 -13.13 -2.52
N ASP A 43 -4.58 -13.54 -1.47
CA ASP A 43 -5.14 -14.38 -0.40
C ASP A 43 -6.29 -13.67 0.32
N ALA A 44 -6.19 -12.38 0.51
CA ALA A 44 -7.22 -11.59 1.18
C ALA A 44 -8.33 -11.10 0.25
N GLY A 45 -8.14 -11.23 -1.08
CA GLY A 45 -9.05 -10.63 -2.05
C GLY A 45 -9.15 -9.12 -1.89
N ALA A 46 -8.05 -8.46 -1.56
CA ALA A 46 -8.05 -7.04 -1.23
C ALA A 46 -8.48 -6.19 -2.43
N ARG A 47 -9.37 -5.23 -2.18
CA ARG A 47 -9.86 -4.29 -3.19
C ARG A 47 -9.20 -2.92 -3.07
N LEU A 48 -8.61 -2.64 -1.92
CA LEU A 48 -7.90 -1.40 -1.63
C LEU A 48 -6.55 -1.72 -1.02
N VAL A 49 -5.51 -1.08 -1.54
CA VAL A 49 -4.18 -1.05 -0.93
C VAL A 49 -3.93 0.35 -0.40
N ILE A 50 -3.49 0.48 0.84
CA ILE A 50 -3.06 1.75 1.41
C ILE A 50 -1.55 1.68 1.61
N THR A 51 -0.84 2.63 1.05
CA THR A 51 0.62 2.66 1.06
C THR A 51 1.14 4.09 1.21
N THR A 52 2.45 4.25 1.20
CA THR A 52 3.12 5.55 1.14
C THR A 52 3.90 5.68 -0.16
N ASP A 53 4.24 6.91 -0.54
CA ASP A 53 5.11 7.15 -1.71
C ASP A 53 6.46 6.47 -1.53
N GLY A 54 7.02 6.56 -0.34
CA GLY A 54 8.27 5.93 0.03
C GLY A 54 8.40 5.80 1.54
N GLN A 55 9.54 5.33 1.97
CA GLN A 55 9.87 5.23 3.40
C GLN A 55 11.30 5.70 3.63
N TRP A 56 11.57 6.19 4.84
CA TRP A 56 12.92 6.56 5.24
C TRP A 56 13.66 5.30 5.72
N ARG A 57 14.77 5.00 5.07
CA ARG A 57 15.65 3.89 5.45
C ARG A 57 17.09 4.38 5.43
N ARG A 58 17.80 4.25 6.56
CA ARG A 58 19.21 4.64 6.69
C ARG A 58 19.46 6.08 6.23
N GLY A 59 18.53 6.99 6.57
CA GLY A 59 18.63 8.39 6.21
C GLY A 59 18.32 8.75 4.77
N ALA A 60 17.86 7.81 3.97
CA ALA A 60 17.50 8.04 2.57
C ALA A 60 16.06 7.62 2.28
N ALA A 61 15.42 8.30 1.34
CA ALA A 61 14.09 7.93 0.87
C ALA A 61 14.16 6.70 -0.02
N ALA A 62 13.44 5.65 0.34
CA ALA A 62 13.33 4.42 -0.45
C ALA A 62 11.92 4.33 -1.05
N PRO A 63 11.78 3.99 -2.35
CA PRO A 63 10.46 3.88 -2.96
C PRO A 63 9.65 2.74 -2.34
N LEU A 64 8.36 2.97 -2.15
CA LEU A 64 7.44 1.94 -1.66
C LEU A 64 6.28 1.75 -2.63
N LYS A 65 5.69 2.84 -3.11
CA LYS A 65 4.57 2.82 -4.07
C LYS A 65 4.96 2.08 -5.36
N ALA A 66 6.19 2.23 -5.83
CA ALA A 66 6.67 1.52 -7.02
C ALA A 66 6.63 0.00 -6.83
N GLY A 67 6.89 -0.50 -5.62
CA GLY A 67 6.75 -1.91 -5.29
C GLY A 67 5.30 -2.39 -5.34
N VAL A 68 4.36 -1.53 -4.94
CA VAL A 68 2.93 -1.84 -5.09
C VAL A 68 2.56 -1.95 -6.57
N ASP A 69 3.03 -1.03 -7.40
CA ASP A 69 2.76 -1.08 -8.83
C ASP A 69 3.31 -2.36 -9.46
N GLU A 70 4.52 -2.75 -9.07
CA GLU A 70 5.12 -4.01 -9.54
C GLU A 70 4.28 -5.21 -9.09
N ALA A 71 3.83 -5.23 -7.85
CA ALA A 71 3.00 -6.32 -7.33
C ALA A 71 1.67 -6.44 -8.10
N LEU A 72 1.04 -5.31 -8.41
CA LEU A 72 -0.26 -5.27 -9.08
C LEU A 72 -0.16 -5.38 -10.61
N GLY A 73 1.03 -5.22 -11.16
CA GLY A 73 1.26 -5.27 -12.61
C GLY A 73 1.26 -6.67 -13.20
N GLU A 74 1.29 -7.72 -12.38
CA GLU A 74 1.31 -9.10 -12.84
C GLU A 74 -0.12 -9.67 -12.94
N GLY A 75 -0.63 -9.76 -14.15
CA GLY A 75 -1.95 -10.32 -14.41
C GLY A 75 -3.08 -9.48 -13.83
N THR A 76 -4.24 -10.10 -13.62
CA THR A 76 -5.42 -9.43 -13.09
C THR A 76 -5.39 -9.46 -11.56
N SER A 77 -5.62 -8.31 -10.94
CA SER A 77 -5.70 -8.16 -9.48
C SER A 77 -7.11 -7.80 -9.05
N SER A 78 -7.48 -8.18 -7.82
CA SER A 78 -8.72 -7.74 -7.19
C SER A 78 -8.71 -6.28 -6.76
N VAL A 79 -7.54 -5.64 -6.74
CA VAL A 79 -7.38 -4.27 -6.27
C VAL A 79 -7.99 -3.27 -7.23
N GLU A 80 -8.89 -2.44 -6.72
CA GLU A 80 -9.56 -1.40 -7.50
C GLU A 80 -8.92 -0.03 -7.28
N HIS A 81 -8.39 0.22 -6.08
CA HIS A 81 -7.80 1.50 -5.71
C HIS A 81 -6.54 1.32 -4.87
N VAL A 82 -5.63 2.27 -5.03
CA VAL A 82 -4.42 2.41 -4.21
C VAL A 82 -4.43 3.81 -3.60
N LEU A 83 -4.48 3.88 -2.29
CA LEU A 83 -4.46 5.14 -1.55
C LEU A 83 -3.03 5.42 -1.08
N VAL A 84 -2.47 6.54 -1.49
CA VAL A 84 -1.05 6.85 -1.29
C VAL A 84 -0.88 8.03 -0.34
N VAL A 85 -0.12 7.82 0.72
CA VAL A 85 0.25 8.88 1.67
C VAL A 85 1.58 9.49 1.26
N ARG A 86 1.67 10.82 1.23
CA ARG A 86 2.95 11.51 1.01
C ARG A 86 3.77 11.46 2.28
N ARG A 87 4.82 10.65 2.27
CA ARG A 87 5.73 10.51 3.40
C ARG A 87 7.11 11.11 3.13
N THR A 88 7.67 10.82 1.96
CA THR A 88 9.02 11.24 1.60
C THR A 88 9.05 12.36 0.56
N GLY A 89 7.96 12.51 -0.21
CA GLY A 89 7.85 13.50 -1.26
C GLY A 89 8.52 13.11 -2.58
N ILE A 90 9.00 11.86 -2.70
CA ILE A 90 9.58 11.40 -3.97
C ILE A 90 8.50 11.26 -5.04
N GLU A 91 8.93 11.35 -6.30
CA GLU A 91 8.03 11.08 -7.42
C GLU A 91 7.63 9.61 -7.43
N VAL A 92 6.37 9.36 -7.77
CA VAL A 92 5.83 8.00 -7.84
C VAL A 92 5.14 7.79 -9.17
N PRO A 93 5.17 6.55 -9.72
CA PRO A 93 4.31 6.22 -10.85
C PRO A 93 2.84 6.38 -10.45
N TRP A 94 2.01 6.75 -11.40
CA TRP A 94 0.60 7.04 -11.13
C TRP A 94 -0.30 6.42 -12.18
N THR A 95 -1.32 5.73 -11.74
CA THR A 95 -2.34 5.15 -12.62
C THR A 95 -3.66 5.88 -12.37
N GLU A 96 -4.09 6.68 -13.32
CA GLU A 96 -5.36 7.39 -13.24
C GLU A 96 -6.53 6.43 -13.10
N GLY A 97 -7.49 6.80 -12.27
CA GLY A 97 -8.67 5.97 -12.00
C GLY A 97 -8.45 4.91 -10.94
N ARG A 98 -7.20 4.55 -10.63
CA ARG A 98 -6.86 3.60 -9.57
C ARG A 98 -6.25 4.28 -8.35
N ASP A 99 -5.27 5.16 -8.60
CA ASP A 99 -4.47 5.74 -7.53
C ASP A 99 -5.09 7.03 -7.01
N LEU A 100 -5.08 7.17 -5.69
CA LEU A 100 -5.65 8.31 -4.98
C LEU A 100 -4.65 8.81 -3.94
N TRP A 101 -4.57 10.11 -3.73
CA TRP A 101 -3.82 10.69 -2.63
C TRP A 101 -4.66 10.67 -1.35
N TRP A 102 -3.99 10.36 -0.25
CA TRP A 102 -4.55 10.46 1.10
C TRP A 102 -5.00 11.89 1.42
#